data_1f354557acc969066579baef0522614a
#
_entry.id   1f354557acc969066579baef0522614a
#
_cell.length_a   1.000
_cell.length_b   1.000
_cell.length_c   1.000
_cell.angle_alpha   90.00
_cell.angle_beta   90.00
_cell.angle_gamma   90.00
#
_symmetry.space_group_name_H-M   'P 1'
#
loop_
_entity.id
_entity.type
_entity.pdbx_description
1 polymer ?
#
loop_
_entity_poly.entity_id
_entity_poly.type
_entity_poly.pdbx_seq_one_letter_code
_entity_poly.pdbx_strand_id
1 'polypeptide(L)'
;MADGVVATYSIVACDLAAGQWGVAVQSKFLAVGSVVPWAEPGAGGVATQSYANPRYGPEGLALLRQGRSAQETVDALTAADDGRAQRQVGVVDAKGGAATFTGAECHDWAGGRTGAGYAAQGNILVSADTVDALAETFEATSGPLAERLLASLAAGQAAGGDRRGQQSAALLVVERDGGYAMLSDTLVDLRIDDHERPIEELQRLYEAHELLFGKTPRDRWLPLDEELRAEVRGLLAGLGYESLADWAGLANLKERVDGDDAIDPVVLRELRRAK
;
A
#
# COMPACT_ATOMS: atom_id res chain seq x y z
N MET A 1 -18.07 15.24 22.15
CA MET A 1 -17.71 14.46 20.94
C MET A 1 -16.48 13.66 21.34
N ALA A 2 -16.44 12.36 21.10
CA ALA A 2 -15.25 11.59 21.42
C ALA A 2 -14.11 12.10 20.50
N ASP A 3 -13.07 12.64 21.10
CA ASP A 3 -11.88 13.14 20.41
C ASP A 3 -11.14 11.90 19.85
N GLY A 4 -11.45 11.55 18.60
CA GLY A 4 -10.86 10.41 17.91
C GLY A 4 -9.42 10.72 17.51
N VAL A 5 -8.48 10.49 18.43
CA VAL A 5 -7.05 10.53 18.11
C VAL A 5 -6.71 9.35 17.21
N VAL A 6 -6.33 9.63 15.98
CA VAL A 6 -5.79 8.64 15.04
C VAL A 6 -4.29 8.51 15.30
N ALA A 7 -3.92 7.86 16.43
CA ALA A 7 -2.53 7.49 16.67
C ALA A 7 -2.11 6.44 15.63
N THR A 8 -0.96 6.65 14.98
CA THR A 8 -0.73 6.03 13.68
C THR A 8 0.73 6.15 13.31
N TYR A 9 1.23 5.21 12.55
CA TYR A 9 2.40 5.43 11.71
C TYR A 9 2.08 5.10 10.26
N SER A 10 2.65 5.88 9.37
CA SER A 10 2.42 5.76 7.94
C SER A 10 3.66 6.13 7.14
N ILE A 11 3.68 5.69 5.90
CA ILE A 11 4.62 6.12 4.88
C ILE A 11 3.84 6.45 3.61
N VAL A 12 4.10 7.62 3.06
CA VAL A 12 3.68 8.01 1.70
C VAL A 12 4.91 8.02 0.81
N ALA A 13 4.82 7.41 -0.37
CA ALA A 13 5.96 7.29 -1.25
C ALA A 13 5.57 7.26 -2.73
N CYS A 14 6.58 7.39 -3.61
CA CYS A 14 6.42 7.23 -5.05
C CYS A 14 7.50 6.34 -5.67
N ASP A 15 7.15 5.77 -6.80
CA ASP A 15 8.07 5.20 -7.79
C ASP A 15 7.87 5.98 -9.10
N LEU A 16 8.75 6.94 -9.36
CA LEU A 16 8.65 7.79 -10.55
C LEU A 16 8.89 7.02 -11.84
N ALA A 17 9.69 5.95 -11.80
CA ALA A 17 9.94 5.13 -12.98
C ALA A 17 8.70 4.33 -13.40
N ALA A 18 7.94 3.87 -12.41
CA ALA A 18 6.67 3.18 -12.63
C ALA A 18 5.48 4.15 -12.78
N GLY A 19 5.64 5.43 -12.46
CA GLY A 19 4.53 6.40 -12.44
C GLY A 19 3.53 6.13 -11.32
N GLN A 20 3.99 5.62 -10.17
CA GLN A 20 3.17 5.20 -9.04
C GLN A 20 3.35 6.11 -7.82
N TRP A 21 2.25 6.34 -7.10
CA TRP A 21 2.24 6.94 -5.76
C TRP A 21 1.43 6.06 -4.82
N GLY A 22 1.85 5.97 -3.56
CA GLY A 22 1.16 5.12 -2.62
C GLY A 22 1.33 5.55 -1.17
N VAL A 23 0.46 5.01 -0.32
CA VAL A 23 0.45 5.21 1.13
C VAL A 23 0.21 3.88 1.82
N ALA A 24 1.03 3.56 2.80
CA ALA A 24 0.76 2.49 3.75
C ALA A 24 0.61 3.05 5.16
N VAL A 25 -0.31 2.50 5.93
CA VAL A 25 -0.65 3.00 7.27
C VAL A 25 -1.09 1.87 8.19
N GLN A 26 -0.73 1.98 9.48
CA GLN A 26 -1.25 1.15 10.57
C GLN A 26 -1.65 2.02 11.76
N SER A 27 -2.67 1.60 12.49
CA SER A 27 -3.18 2.33 13.64
C SER A 27 -3.89 1.44 14.65
N LYS A 28 -3.90 1.86 15.93
CA LYS A 28 -4.88 1.41 16.93
C LYS A 28 -6.13 2.29 16.84
N PHE A 29 -6.73 2.29 15.66
CA PHE A 29 -7.94 3.03 15.31
C PHE A 29 -8.76 2.20 14.32
N LEU A 30 -10.08 2.23 14.40
CA LEU A 30 -10.95 1.50 13.49
C LEU A 30 -10.88 2.10 12.07
N ALA A 31 -10.69 1.25 11.05
CA ALA A 31 -10.79 1.62 9.64
C ALA A 31 -9.89 2.82 9.24
N VAL A 32 -8.61 2.81 9.66
CA VAL A 32 -7.64 3.90 9.39
C VAL A 32 -7.51 4.23 7.91
N GLY A 33 -7.71 3.23 7.04
CA GLY A 33 -7.66 3.39 5.58
C GLY A 33 -8.75 4.30 5.01
N SER A 34 -9.81 4.62 5.77
CA SER A 34 -10.84 5.56 5.33
C SER A 34 -10.49 7.03 5.58
N VAL A 35 -9.42 7.29 6.34
CA VAL A 35 -9.07 8.65 6.80
C VAL A 35 -7.69 9.09 6.31
N VAL A 36 -6.68 8.23 6.44
CA VAL A 36 -5.26 8.61 6.32
C VAL A 36 -4.76 8.67 4.88
N PRO A 37 -4.95 7.65 4.01
CA PRO A 37 -4.29 7.57 2.71
C PRO A 37 -5.03 8.32 1.61
N TRP A 38 -4.28 9.13 0.87
CA TRP A 38 -4.74 9.84 -0.32
C TRP A 38 -3.62 9.85 -1.36
N ALA A 39 -3.92 9.50 -2.59
CA ALA A 39 -2.95 9.53 -3.69
C ALA A 39 -3.64 9.77 -5.03
N GLU A 40 -2.89 10.38 -5.97
CA GLU A 40 -3.35 10.64 -7.34
C GLU A 40 -2.15 10.53 -8.29
N PRO A 41 -2.26 9.74 -9.40
CA PRO A 41 -1.14 9.55 -10.32
C PRO A 41 -0.74 10.85 -10.99
N GLY A 42 0.56 11.13 -11.00
CA GLY A 42 1.11 12.35 -11.59
C GLY A 42 0.92 13.62 -10.77
N ALA A 43 0.19 13.56 -9.66
CA ALA A 43 0.07 14.65 -8.70
C ALA A 43 0.90 14.40 -7.43
N GLY A 44 0.69 13.27 -6.77
CA GLY A 44 1.38 12.96 -5.53
C GLY A 44 0.56 12.13 -4.55
N GLY A 45 1.02 12.10 -3.28
CA GLY A 45 0.34 11.44 -2.18
C GLY A 45 0.35 12.25 -0.90
N VAL A 46 -0.66 12.01 -0.06
CA VAL A 46 -0.85 12.66 1.25
C VAL A 46 -1.26 11.60 2.28
N ALA A 47 -0.63 11.62 3.46
CA ALA A 47 -1.04 10.86 4.63
C ALA A 47 -1.34 11.81 5.78
N THR A 48 -2.61 11.93 6.19
CA THR A 48 -3.06 12.84 7.28
C THR A 48 -3.47 12.03 8.50
N GLN A 49 -2.94 12.36 9.68
CA GLN A 49 -3.09 11.57 10.90
C GLN A 49 -2.97 12.39 12.19
N SER A 50 -2.85 11.75 13.37
CA SER A 50 -2.98 12.31 14.72
C SER A 50 -4.44 12.71 14.97
N TYR A 51 -4.76 13.92 15.41
CA TYR A 51 -6.11 14.43 15.25
C TYR A 51 -6.31 14.80 13.77
N ALA A 52 -6.55 13.80 12.96
CA ALA A 52 -6.52 13.93 11.51
C ALA A 52 -7.49 14.99 11.02
N ASN A 53 -7.04 15.81 10.06
CA ASN A 53 -7.92 16.63 9.26
C ASN A 53 -8.13 15.96 7.88
N PRO A 54 -9.24 15.26 7.64
CA PRO A 54 -9.45 14.54 6.38
C PRO A 54 -9.46 15.46 5.14
N ARG A 55 -9.69 16.77 5.34
CA ARG A 55 -9.60 17.75 4.23
C ARG A 55 -8.20 17.91 3.66
N TYR A 56 -7.17 17.61 4.45
CA TYR A 56 -5.78 17.65 3.97
C TYR A 56 -5.53 16.73 2.77
N GLY A 57 -6.27 15.60 2.66
CA GLY A 57 -6.18 14.72 1.51
C GLY A 57 -6.59 15.40 0.21
N PRO A 58 -7.88 15.72 -0.01
CA PRO A 58 -8.34 16.32 -1.25
C PRO A 58 -7.77 17.72 -1.51
N GLU A 59 -7.57 18.56 -0.46
CA GLU A 59 -6.98 19.90 -0.60
C GLU A 59 -5.49 19.80 -0.96
N GLY A 60 -4.74 18.87 -0.34
CA GLY A 60 -3.35 18.61 -0.66
C GLY A 60 -3.17 18.11 -2.09
N LEU A 61 -3.98 17.14 -2.52
CA LEU A 61 -3.95 16.68 -3.91
C LEU A 61 -4.31 17.79 -4.90
N ALA A 62 -5.22 18.72 -4.54
CA ALA A 62 -5.54 19.86 -5.38
C ALA A 62 -4.36 20.84 -5.53
N LEU A 63 -3.56 21.04 -4.49
CA LEU A 63 -2.34 21.84 -4.53
C LEU A 63 -1.24 21.15 -5.35
N LEU A 64 -1.05 19.85 -5.15
CA LEU A 64 -0.08 19.05 -5.90
C LEU A 64 -0.39 19.01 -7.41
N ARG A 65 -1.68 18.91 -7.80
CA ARG A 65 -2.11 19.04 -9.21
C ARG A 65 -1.77 20.38 -9.85
N GLN A 66 -1.66 21.44 -9.04
CA GLN A 66 -1.22 22.75 -9.50
C GLN A 66 0.31 22.85 -9.63
N GLY A 67 1.04 21.77 -9.36
CA GLY A 67 2.50 21.71 -9.45
C GLY A 67 3.25 22.24 -8.23
N ARG A 68 2.56 22.41 -7.10
CA ARG A 68 3.21 22.78 -5.83
C ARG A 68 4.09 21.65 -5.36
N SER A 69 5.22 22.00 -4.75
CA SER A 69 6.09 21.05 -4.06
C SER A 69 5.42 20.48 -2.81
N ALA A 70 5.95 19.36 -2.31
CA ALA A 70 5.50 18.75 -1.06
C ALA A 70 5.56 19.74 0.11
N GLN A 71 6.65 20.51 0.23
CA GLN A 71 6.80 21.51 1.29
C GLN A 71 5.78 22.65 1.18
N GLU A 72 5.61 23.25 -0.01
CA GLU A 72 4.60 24.29 -0.23
C GLU A 72 3.18 23.81 0.05
N THR A 73 2.91 22.52 -0.21
CA THR A 73 1.63 21.90 0.09
C THR A 73 1.42 21.77 1.59
N VAL A 74 2.40 21.25 2.33
CA VAL A 74 2.36 21.15 3.79
C VAL A 74 2.18 22.53 4.43
N ASP A 75 2.95 23.51 3.98
CA ASP A 75 2.88 24.90 4.50
C ASP A 75 1.50 25.53 4.29
N ALA A 76 0.92 25.34 3.10
CA ALA A 76 -0.41 25.87 2.78
C ALA A 76 -1.52 25.21 3.61
N LEU A 77 -1.50 23.88 3.76
CA LEU A 77 -2.49 23.13 4.54
C LEU A 77 -2.45 23.52 6.02
N THR A 78 -1.24 23.60 6.59
CA THR A 78 -1.06 23.90 8.01
C THR A 78 -1.30 25.37 8.34
N ALA A 79 -0.97 26.30 7.44
CA ALA A 79 -1.27 27.72 7.61
C ALA A 79 -2.78 28.01 7.64
N ALA A 80 -3.58 27.22 6.94
CA ALA A 80 -5.03 27.37 6.87
C ALA A 80 -5.80 26.66 7.99
N ASP A 81 -5.13 25.89 8.87
CA ASP A 81 -5.76 25.10 9.94
C ASP A 81 -5.37 25.66 11.32
N ASP A 82 -6.31 26.25 12.03
CA ASP A 82 -6.11 26.70 13.40
C ASP A 82 -5.77 25.55 14.36
N GLY A 83 -6.20 24.32 14.05
CA GLY A 83 -5.90 23.12 14.82
C GLY A 83 -4.57 22.45 14.46
N ARG A 84 -3.71 23.06 13.63
CA ARG A 84 -2.45 22.46 13.13
C ARG A 84 -1.53 21.93 14.21
N ALA A 85 -1.58 22.46 15.42
CA ALA A 85 -0.75 21.99 16.54
C ALA A 85 -0.98 20.51 16.88
N GLN A 86 -2.15 19.97 16.55
CA GLN A 86 -2.54 18.58 16.78
C GLN A 86 -2.50 17.71 15.53
N ARG A 87 -2.14 18.25 14.36
CA ARG A 87 -2.11 17.52 13.08
C ARG A 87 -0.75 16.90 12.82
N GLN A 88 -0.76 15.81 12.08
CA GLN A 88 0.43 15.24 11.49
C GLN A 88 0.14 14.90 10.03
N VAL A 89 1.02 15.26 9.10
CA VAL A 89 0.85 15.02 7.68
C VAL A 89 2.18 14.74 7.01
N GLY A 90 2.19 13.77 6.10
CA GLY A 90 3.27 13.50 5.16
C GLY A 90 2.79 13.69 3.73
N VAL A 91 3.62 14.27 2.88
CA VAL A 91 3.33 14.58 1.48
C VAL A 91 4.50 14.18 0.59
N VAL A 92 4.18 13.59 -0.57
CA VAL A 92 5.13 13.38 -1.67
C VAL A 92 4.54 14.00 -2.93
N ASP A 93 5.30 14.83 -3.64
CA ASP A 93 4.86 15.52 -4.85
C ASP A 93 5.11 14.71 -6.14
N ALA A 94 4.70 15.28 -7.28
CA ALA A 94 4.84 14.67 -8.60
C ALA A 94 6.30 14.42 -9.04
N LYS A 95 7.27 15.05 -8.40
CA LYS A 95 8.70 14.95 -8.73
C LYS A 95 9.48 14.11 -7.70
N GLY A 96 8.78 13.52 -6.71
CA GLY A 96 9.39 12.77 -5.63
C GLY A 96 9.97 13.66 -4.51
N GLY A 97 9.68 14.97 -4.51
CA GLY A 97 9.92 15.82 -3.36
C GLY A 97 9.04 15.38 -2.20
N ALA A 98 9.56 15.41 -0.96
CA ALA A 98 8.86 14.91 0.22
C ALA A 98 8.92 15.92 1.36
N ALA A 99 7.83 16.02 2.12
CA ALA A 99 7.75 16.84 3.32
C ALA A 99 6.88 16.18 4.39
N THR A 100 7.18 16.43 5.66
CA THR A 100 6.34 16.01 6.78
C THR A 100 6.19 17.14 7.78
N PHE A 101 5.04 17.17 8.44
CA PHE A 101 4.75 18.10 9.53
C PHE A 101 4.20 17.33 10.72
N THR A 102 4.73 17.61 11.91
CA THR A 102 4.23 17.11 13.18
C THR A 102 3.96 18.30 14.08
N GLY A 103 2.69 18.53 14.42
CA GLY A 103 2.28 19.62 15.28
C GLY A 103 2.77 19.44 16.71
N ALA A 104 3.01 20.54 17.41
CA ALA A 104 3.62 20.56 18.74
C ALA A 104 2.77 19.92 19.84
N GLU A 105 1.47 19.69 19.58
CA GLU A 105 0.53 19.02 20.50
C GLU A 105 0.24 17.56 20.08
N CYS A 106 0.97 17.01 19.10
CA CYS A 106 0.91 15.59 18.83
C CYS A 106 1.44 14.80 20.01
N HIS A 107 0.76 13.72 20.37
CA HIS A 107 1.17 12.90 21.53
C HIS A 107 2.45 12.12 21.26
N ASP A 108 3.35 12.14 22.23
CA ASP A 108 4.66 11.48 22.21
C ASP A 108 4.58 9.94 22.16
N TRP A 109 5.54 9.25 21.55
CA TRP A 109 6.54 9.84 20.66
C TRP A 109 5.88 10.23 19.32
N ALA A 110 6.19 11.39 18.80
CA ALA A 110 5.69 11.84 17.51
C ALA A 110 6.81 12.50 16.72
N GLY A 111 6.87 12.23 15.42
CA GLY A 111 7.86 12.79 14.52
C GLY A 111 7.77 12.22 13.12
N GLY A 112 8.69 12.63 12.24
CA GLY A 112 8.76 12.16 10.87
C GLY A 112 10.16 12.24 10.29
N ARG A 113 10.38 11.49 9.20
CA ARG A 113 11.59 11.44 8.39
C ARG A 113 11.23 11.47 6.92
N THR A 114 12.01 12.20 6.12
CA THR A 114 11.83 12.25 4.68
C THR A 114 13.10 11.79 3.97
N GLY A 115 12.94 11.28 2.76
CA GLY A 115 14.03 10.93 1.88
C GLY A 115 13.61 11.05 0.41
N ALA A 116 14.40 10.51 -0.50
CA ALA A 116 14.11 10.54 -1.91
C ALA A 116 12.82 9.75 -2.23
N GLY A 117 11.74 10.45 -2.57
CA GLY A 117 10.47 9.86 -2.96
C GLY A 117 9.63 9.32 -1.80
N TYR A 118 9.90 9.65 -0.54
CA TYR A 118 9.05 9.23 0.57
C TYR A 118 9.02 10.22 1.75
N ALA A 119 7.91 10.19 2.50
CA ALA A 119 7.78 10.75 3.84
C ALA A 119 7.18 9.70 4.78
N ALA A 120 7.88 9.42 5.89
CA ALA A 120 7.47 8.53 6.96
C ALA A 120 7.20 9.35 8.23
N GLN A 121 6.11 9.08 8.93
CA GLN A 121 5.72 9.80 10.14
C GLN A 121 4.90 8.91 11.07
N GLY A 122 4.88 9.30 12.35
CA GLY A 122 4.06 8.64 13.34
C GLY A 122 3.86 9.46 14.60
N ASN A 123 2.86 9.07 15.37
CA ASN A 123 2.50 9.67 16.65
C ASN A 123 2.00 8.59 17.62
N ILE A 124 2.12 8.83 18.92
CA ILE A 124 1.87 7.85 20.00
C ILE A 124 2.66 6.55 19.77
N LEU A 125 3.86 6.67 19.28
CA LEU A 125 4.73 5.52 19.04
C LEU A 125 5.48 5.10 20.29
N VAL A 126 6.02 3.88 20.26
CA VAL A 126 6.92 3.40 21.31
C VAL A 126 8.20 4.24 21.36
N SER A 127 8.79 4.52 20.17
CA SER A 127 9.99 5.34 20.02
C SER A 127 10.13 5.86 18.59
N ALA A 128 11.19 6.64 18.32
CA ALA A 128 11.61 7.07 17.00
C ALA A 128 11.93 5.91 16.06
N ASP A 129 12.39 4.78 16.62
CA ASP A 129 12.84 3.60 15.86
C ASP A 129 11.77 3.09 14.88
N THR A 130 10.48 3.31 15.22
CA THR A 130 9.37 2.97 14.31
C THR A 130 9.45 3.73 12.99
N VAL A 131 9.68 5.05 13.04
CA VAL A 131 9.78 5.91 11.84
C VAL A 131 11.10 5.64 11.12
N ASP A 132 12.18 5.43 11.85
CA ASP A 132 13.47 5.08 11.25
C ASP A 132 13.41 3.73 10.53
N ALA A 133 12.77 2.71 11.13
CA ALA A 133 12.59 1.41 10.49
C ALA A 133 11.72 1.48 9.21
N LEU A 134 10.65 2.31 9.20
CA LEU A 134 9.88 2.59 7.98
C LEU A 134 10.79 3.12 6.86
N ALA A 135 11.58 4.14 7.16
CA ALA A 135 12.44 4.83 6.21
C ALA A 135 13.57 3.93 5.69
N GLU A 136 14.32 3.31 6.59
CA GLU A 136 15.46 2.44 6.26
C GLU A 136 15.04 1.22 5.45
N THR A 137 13.90 0.62 5.81
CA THR A 137 13.37 -0.51 5.04
C THR A 137 12.91 -0.07 3.67
N PHE A 138 12.25 1.08 3.53
CA PHE A 138 11.86 1.61 2.23
C PHE A 138 13.07 1.88 1.33
N GLU A 139 14.14 2.45 1.88
CA GLU A 139 15.40 2.73 1.17
C GLU A 139 16.13 1.44 0.74
N ALA A 140 16.12 0.41 1.60
CA ALA A 140 16.83 -0.85 1.37
C ALA A 140 16.07 -1.84 0.48
N THR A 141 14.74 -1.73 0.40
CA THR A 141 13.91 -2.68 -0.35
C THR A 141 13.78 -2.25 -1.81
N SER A 142 14.01 -3.18 -2.72
CA SER A 142 13.77 -3.03 -4.16
C SER A 142 12.52 -3.77 -4.59
N GLY A 143 11.96 -3.44 -5.76
CA GLY A 143 10.78 -4.09 -6.31
C GLY A 143 9.56 -3.15 -6.39
N PRO A 144 8.35 -3.70 -6.57
CA PRO A 144 7.12 -2.94 -6.69
C PRO A 144 6.87 -2.00 -5.50
N LEU A 145 6.30 -0.82 -5.76
CA LEU A 145 6.03 0.17 -4.70
C LEU A 145 5.18 -0.42 -3.57
N ALA A 146 4.16 -1.21 -3.89
CA ALA A 146 3.29 -1.87 -2.91
C ALA A 146 4.07 -2.77 -1.94
N GLU A 147 4.99 -3.59 -2.46
CA GLU A 147 5.83 -4.49 -1.64
C GLU A 147 6.77 -3.71 -0.73
N ARG A 148 7.38 -2.64 -1.24
CA ARG A 148 8.26 -1.75 -0.47
C ARG A 148 7.49 -1.08 0.68
N LEU A 149 6.27 -0.60 0.42
CA LEU A 149 5.40 0.01 1.41
C LEU A 149 4.97 -0.98 2.49
N LEU A 150 4.59 -2.22 2.11
CA LEU A 150 4.21 -3.27 3.06
C LEU A 150 5.39 -3.71 3.93
N ALA A 151 6.57 -3.91 3.32
CA ALA A 151 7.78 -4.24 4.06
C ALA A 151 8.14 -3.16 5.10
N SER A 152 8.03 -1.88 4.70
CA SER A 152 8.24 -0.74 5.60
C SER A 152 7.25 -0.77 6.76
N LEU A 153 5.96 -0.99 6.49
CA LEU A 153 4.94 -1.04 7.52
C LEU A 153 5.20 -2.16 8.55
N ALA A 154 5.59 -3.35 8.07
CA ALA A 154 5.96 -4.49 8.90
C ALA A 154 7.21 -4.20 9.76
N ALA A 155 8.23 -3.55 9.19
CA ALA A 155 9.44 -3.15 9.91
C ALA A 155 9.13 -2.12 11.01
N GLY A 156 8.28 -1.14 10.73
CA GLY A 156 7.81 -0.19 11.74
C GLY A 156 7.10 -0.88 12.91
N GLN A 157 6.29 -1.91 12.63
CA GLN A 157 5.66 -2.71 13.68
C GLN A 157 6.69 -3.49 14.50
N ALA A 158 7.67 -4.10 13.85
CA ALA A 158 8.72 -4.85 14.52
C ALA A 158 9.61 -3.96 15.41
N ALA A 159 9.76 -2.68 15.08
CA ALA A 159 10.47 -1.67 15.85
C ALA A 159 9.65 -1.07 17.01
N GLY A 160 8.42 -1.55 17.21
CA GLY A 160 7.56 -1.15 18.34
C GLY A 160 6.18 -0.64 17.93
N GLY A 161 6.06 0.08 16.84
CA GLY A 161 4.79 0.56 16.30
C GLY A 161 4.03 1.52 17.21
N ASP A 162 2.71 1.49 17.07
CA ASP A 162 1.78 2.24 17.94
C ASP A 162 1.82 1.67 19.37
N ARG A 163 2.11 2.53 20.36
CA ARG A 163 2.23 2.16 21.78
C ARG A 163 0.97 1.49 22.36
N ARG A 164 -0.19 1.71 21.74
CA ARG A 164 -1.47 1.13 22.16
C ARG A 164 -1.74 -0.24 21.53
N GLY A 165 -0.91 -0.66 20.57
CA GLY A 165 -1.05 -1.90 19.80
C GLY A 165 -1.60 -1.68 18.39
N GLN A 166 -2.22 -2.72 17.82
CA GLN A 166 -2.71 -2.74 16.45
C GLN A 166 -4.23 -2.87 16.41
N GLN A 167 -4.87 -2.36 15.33
CA GLN A 167 -6.28 -2.59 15.06
C GLN A 167 -6.60 -2.58 13.57
N SER A 168 -6.07 -1.64 12.80
CA SER A 168 -6.34 -1.54 11.36
C SER A 168 -5.09 -1.21 10.57
N ALA A 169 -5.09 -1.53 9.28
CA ALA A 169 -4.02 -1.16 8.34
C ALA A 169 -4.60 -0.96 6.94
N ALA A 170 -3.90 -0.18 6.11
CA ALA A 170 -4.28 0.01 4.73
C ALA A 170 -3.08 0.23 3.82
N LEU A 171 -3.25 -0.15 2.56
CA LEU A 171 -2.34 0.08 1.45
C LEU A 171 -3.12 0.66 0.28
N LEU A 172 -2.76 1.86 -0.13
CA LEU A 172 -3.25 2.50 -1.34
C LEU A 172 -2.07 2.69 -2.30
N VAL A 173 -2.18 2.23 -3.54
CA VAL A 173 -1.24 2.55 -4.62
C VAL A 173 -2.04 2.94 -5.86
N VAL A 174 -1.63 4.02 -6.48
CA VAL A 174 -2.26 4.55 -7.69
C VAL A 174 -1.25 4.64 -8.83
N GLU A 175 -1.74 4.35 -10.03
CA GLU A 175 -1.02 4.43 -11.30
C GLU A 175 -2.03 4.82 -12.38
N ARG A 176 -1.65 5.66 -13.33
CA ARG A 176 -2.56 6.06 -14.41
C ARG A 176 -3.01 4.84 -15.21
N ASP A 177 -4.32 4.64 -15.29
CA ASP A 177 -4.97 3.50 -15.95
C ASP A 177 -4.51 2.13 -15.41
N GLY A 178 -3.88 2.11 -14.21
CA GLY A 178 -3.32 0.89 -13.61
C GLY A 178 -4.34 -0.04 -12.97
N GLY A 179 -5.54 0.46 -12.66
CA GLY A 179 -6.58 -0.28 -11.96
C GLY A 179 -7.40 -1.20 -12.85
N TYR A 180 -8.55 -1.64 -12.31
CA TYR A 180 -9.41 -2.64 -12.96
C TYR A 180 -9.76 -2.28 -14.40
N ALA A 181 -9.48 -3.19 -15.32
CA ALA A 181 -9.72 -3.07 -16.75
C ALA A 181 -9.11 -1.83 -17.42
N MET A 182 -8.10 -1.18 -16.81
CA MET A 182 -7.54 0.11 -17.22
C MET A 182 -8.58 1.25 -17.26
N LEU A 183 -9.62 1.15 -16.42
CA LEU A 183 -10.69 2.15 -16.31
C LEU A 183 -10.64 2.90 -14.97
N SER A 184 -9.61 2.66 -14.17
CA SER A 184 -9.37 3.28 -12.87
C SER A 184 -7.88 3.51 -12.68
N ASP A 185 -7.54 4.55 -11.94
CA ASP A 185 -6.17 4.85 -11.52
C ASP A 185 -5.77 4.12 -10.23
N THR A 186 -6.69 3.42 -9.57
CA THR A 186 -6.41 2.68 -8.34
C THR A 186 -5.83 1.32 -8.66
N LEU A 187 -4.52 1.19 -8.53
CA LEU A 187 -3.82 -0.08 -8.74
C LEU A 187 -4.05 -1.04 -7.56
N VAL A 188 -3.91 -0.55 -6.34
CA VAL A 188 -4.15 -1.30 -5.10
C VAL A 188 -4.92 -0.41 -4.12
N ASP A 189 -6.03 -0.90 -3.56
CA ASP A 189 -6.73 -0.31 -2.41
C ASP A 189 -7.17 -1.46 -1.51
N LEU A 190 -6.33 -1.78 -0.52
CA LEU A 190 -6.56 -2.86 0.42
C LEU A 190 -6.63 -2.31 1.83
N ARG A 191 -7.66 -2.75 2.59
CA ARG A 191 -7.94 -2.26 3.93
C ARG A 191 -8.29 -3.40 4.86
N ILE A 192 -7.68 -3.39 6.02
CA ILE A 192 -8.06 -4.19 7.17
C ILE A 192 -8.63 -3.22 8.20
N ASP A 193 -9.94 -3.22 8.35
CA ASP A 193 -10.63 -2.23 9.17
C ASP A 193 -10.57 -2.55 10.67
N ASP A 194 -10.56 -3.83 11.04
CA ASP A 194 -10.47 -4.29 12.44
C ASP A 194 -9.88 -5.70 12.51
N HIS A 195 -8.67 -5.84 13.04
CA HIS A 195 -7.98 -7.12 13.24
C HIS A 195 -6.87 -7.01 14.28
N GLU A 196 -6.55 -8.07 15.00
CA GLU A 196 -5.46 -8.09 15.98
C GLU A 196 -4.07 -8.00 15.35
N ARG A 197 -3.92 -8.50 14.11
CA ARG A 197 -2.68 -8.48 13.30
C ARG A 197 -2.97 -7.95 11.90
N PRO A 198 -3.31 -6.64 11.78
CA PRO A 198 -3.84 -6.10 10.54
C PRO A 198 -2.79 -6.05 9.42
N ILE A 199 -1.49 -5.94 9.74
CA ILE A 199 -0.41 -5.92 8.74
C ILE A 199 -0.23 -7.30 8.10
N GLU A 200 -0.27 -8.37 8.89
CA GLU A 200 -0.18 -9.73 8.35
C GLU A 200 -1.36 -10.05 7.44
N GLU A 201 -2.57 -9.64 7.85
CA GLU A 201 -3.77 -9.78 7.01
C GLU A 201 -3.71 -8.92 5.75
N LEU A 202 -3.16 -7.72 5.83
CA LEU A 202 -2.96 -6.84 4.69
C LEU A 202 -1.96 -7.47 3.67
N GLN A 203 -0.89 -8.09 4.16
CA GLN A 203 0.06 -8.85 3.33
C GLN A 203 -0.63 -10.02 2.63
N ARG A 204 -1.43 -10.81 3.38
CA ARG A 204 -2.23 -11.90 2.80
C ARG A 204 -3.21 -11.41 1.73
N LEU A 205 -3.88 -10.27 1.96
CA LEU A 205 -4.75 -9.66 0.95
C LEU A 205 -3.96 -9.19 -0.28
N TYR A 206 -2.78 -8.65 -0.09
CA TYR A 206 -1.93 -8.24 -1.20
C TYR A 206 -1.46 -9.45 -2.04
N GLU A 207 -1.10 -10.57 -1.41
CA GLU A 207 -0.79 -11.81 -2.12
C GLU A 207 -1.99 -12.29 -2.96
N ALA A 208 -3.20 -12.23 -2.40
CA ALA A 208 -4.44 -12.56 -3.13
C ALA A 208 -4.71 -11.56 -4.27
N HIS A 209 -4.45 -10.29 -4.05
CA HIS A 209 -4.56 -9.25 -5.10
C HIS A 209 -3.60 -9.54 -6.25
N GLU A 210 -2.33 -9.84 -5.96
CA GLU A 210 -1.34 -10.18 -6.99
C GLU A 210 -1.70 -11.48 -7.74
N LEU A 211 -2.28 -12.45 -7.04
CA LEU A 211 -2.77 -13.66 -7.69
C LEU A 211 -3.91 -13.36 -8.69
N LEU A 212 -4.85 -12.49 -8.31
CA LEU A 212 -6.05 -12.22 -9.12
C LEU A 212 -5.82 -11.13 -10.19
N PHE A 213 -5.08 -10.07 -9.86
CA PHE A 213 -4.94 -8.87 -10.70
C PHE A 213 -3.50 -8.59 -11.16
N GLY A 214 -2.51 -9.23 -10.55
CA GLY A 214 -1.10 -9.07 -10.93
C GLY A 214 -0.86 -9.48 -12.38
N LYS A 215 0.02 -8.75 -13.06
CA LYS A 215 0.34 -8.98 -14.48
C LYS A 215 1.74 -9.57 -14.60
N THR A 216 1.83 -10.87 -14.84
CA THR A 216 3.09 -11.49 -15.26
C THR A 216 3.29 -11.25 -16.75
N PRO A 217 4.41 -10.64 -17.19
CA PRO A 217 4.71 -10.49 -18.61
C PRO A 217 4.64 -11.84 -19.34
N ARG A 218 4.04 -11.85 -20.54
CA ARG A 218 3.81 -13.08 -21.32
C ARG A 218 5.09 -13.83 -21.67
N ASP A 219 6.20 -13.15 -21.84
CA ASP A 219 7.52 -13.74 -22.07
C ASP A 219 8.07 -14.53 -20.86
N ARG A 220 7.47 -14.37 -19.69
CA ARG A 220 7.75 -15.12 -18.47
C ARG A 220 6.79 -16.27 -18.21
N TRP A 221 5.77 -16.45 -19.06
CA TRP A 221 4.86 -17.57 -18.93
C TRP A 221 5.53 -18.88 -19.28
N LEU A 222 5.17 -19.94 -18.58
CA LEU A 222 5.73 -21.27 -18.79
C LEU A 222 4.98 -21.96 -19.90
N PRO A 223 5.66 -22.37 -20.99
CA PRO A 223 5.04 -23.23 -22.00
C PRO A 223 4.68 -24.58 -21.36
N LEU A 224 3.48 -25.05 -21.65
CA LEU A 224 3.03 -26.38 -21.20
C LEU A 224 3.63 -27.45 -22.12
N ASP A 225 4.92 -27.76 -21.91
CA ASP A 225 5.56 -28.92 -22.53
C ASP A 225 4.95 -30.26 -22.03
N GLU A 226 5.43 -31.37 -22.49
CA GLU A 226 4.84 -32.69 -22.19
C GLU A 226 4.92 -32.99 -20.69
N GLU A 227 6.01 -32.64 -20.02
CA GLU A 227 6.23 -32.90 -18.59
C GLU A 227 5.34 -32.05 -17.72
N LEU A 228 5.35 -30.74 -17.95
CA LEU A 228 4.52 -29.79 -17.19
C LEU A 228 3.03 -30.00 -17.43
N ARG A 229 2.64 -30.39 -18.66
CA ARG A 229 1.26 -30.76 -19.00
C ARG A 229 0.80 -32.00 -18.27
N ALA A 230 1.68 -32.99 -18.11
CA ALA A 230 1.37 -34.21 -17.33
C ALA A 230 1.23 -33.89 -15.84
N GLU A 231 2.08 -33.01 -15.29
CA GLU A 231 1.97 -32.53 -13.91
C GLU A 231 0.64 -31.77 -13.69
N VAL A 232 0.33 -30.79 -14.53
CA VAL A 232 -0.90 -30.01 -14.43
C VAL A 232 -2.14 -30.89 -14.48
N ARG A 233 -2.19 -31.87 -15.42
CA ARG A 233 -3.30 -32.83 -15.47
C ARG A 233 -3.41 -33.67 -14.19
N GLY A 234 -2.29 -34.11 -13.62
CA GLY A 234 -2.29 -34.85 -12.35
C GLY A 234 -2.80 -34.04 -11.17
N LEU A 235 -2.44 -32.76 -11.11
CA LEU A 235 -2.93 -31.83 -10.09
C LEU A 235 -4.45 -31.61 -10.25
N LEU A 236 -4.91 -31.31 -11.46
CA LEU A 236 -6.32 -31.10 -11.77
C LEU A 236 -7.19 -32.33 -11.45
N ALA A 237 -6.73 -33.50 -11.83
CA ALA A 237 -7.43 -34.77 -11.50
C ALA A 237 -7.56 -34.99 -9.99
N GLY A 238 -6.51 -34.63 -9.22
CA GLY A 238 -6.54 -34.68 -7.75
C GLY A 238 -7.56 -33.72 -7.13
N LEU A 239 -7.87 -32.61 -7.82
CA LEU A 239 -8.84 -31.59 -7.41
C LEU A 239 -10.25 -31.84 -8.01
N GLY A 240 -10.41 -32.84 -8.88
CA GLY A 240 -11.69 -33.17 -9.52
C GLY A 240 -12.04 -32.30 -10.74
N TYR A 241 -11.05 -31.69 -11.39
CA TYR A 241 -11.22 -30.91 -12.61
C TYR A 241 -10.75 -31.66 -13.86
N GLU A 242 -11.45 -31.47 -14.97
CA GLU A 242 -11.13 -32.10 -16.27
C GLU A 242 -10.14 -31.28 -17.08
N SER A 243 -10.14 -29.95 -16.89
CA SER A 243 -9.27 -29.05 -17.65
C SER A 243 -8.71 -27.90 -16.80
N LEU A 244 -7.58 -27.35 -17.26
CA LEU A 244 -6.99 -26.14 -16.68
C LEU A 244 -7.92 -24.93 -16.82
N ALA A 245 -8.63 -24.84 -17.94
CA ALA A 245 -9.57 -23.75 -18.21
C ALA A 245 -10.77 -23.76 -17.24
N ASP A 246 -11.30 -24.95 -16.91
CA ASP A 246 -12.42 -25.08 -15.96
C ASP A 246 -12.00 -24.68 -14.56
N TRP A 247 -10.86 -25.21 -14.08
CA TRP A 247 -10.30 -24.82 -12.78
C TRP A 247 -9.99 -23.32 -12.72
N ALA A 248 -9.30 -22.79 -13.71
CA ALA A 248 -8.93 -21.37 -13.75
C ALA A 248 -10.18 -20.47 -13.84
N GLY A 249 -11.23 -20.91 -14.54
CA GLY A 249 -12.50 -20.20 -14.60
C GLY A 249 -13.18 -20.06 -13.24
N LEU A 250 -13.23 -21.15 -12.47
CA LEU A 250 -13.81 -21.17 -11.12
C LEU A 250 -12.93 -20.47 -10.09
N ALA A 251 -11.61 -20.52 -10.27
CA ALA A 251 -10.64 -19.81 -9.43
C ALA A 251 -10.49 -18.32 -9.78
N ASN A 252 -11.22 -17.81 -10.79
CA ASN A 252 -11.11 -16.46 -11.32
C ASN A 252 -9.72 -16.10 -11.88
N LEU A 253 -9.03 -17.09 -12.46
CA LEU A 253 -7.65 -16.99 -13.00
C LEU A 253 -7.61 -17.20 -14.52
N LYS A 254 -8.76 -17.13 -15.20
CA LYS A 254 -8.89 -17.47 -16.62
C LYS A 254 -7.95 -16.67 -17.53
N GLU A 255 -7.69 -15.41 -17.19
CA GLU A 255 -6.82 -14.54 -17.99
C GLU A 255 -5.31 -14.84 -17.79
N ARG A 256 -4.98 -15.71 -16.84
CA ARG A 256 -3.60 -16.13 -16.49
C ARG A 256 -3.28 -17.55 -16.95
N VAL A 257 -4.08 -18.11 -17.83
CA VAL A 257 -3.84 -19.36 -18.54
C VAL A 257 -4.10 -19.15 -20.02
N ASP A 258 -3.34 -19.80 -20.89
CA ASP A 258 -3.49 -19.72 -22.34
C ASP A 258 -3.88 -21.10 -22.89
N GLY A 259 -5.11 -21.49 -22.58
CA GLY A 259 -5.60 -22.82 -22.89
C GLY A 259 -4.67 -23.91 -22.37
N ASP A 260 -4.21 -24.76 -23.30
CA ASP A 260 -3.23 -25.81 -23.02
C ASP A 260 -1.81 -25.46 -23.49
N ASP A 261 -1.53 -24.20 -23.86
CA ASP A 261 -0.25 -23.82 -24.44
C ASP A 261 0.72 -23.24 -23.44
N ALA A 262 0.23 -22.39 -22.52
CA ALA A 262 1.07 -21.76 -21.50
C ALA A 262 0.30 -21.45 -20.22
N ILE A 263 1.04 -21.36 -19.12
CA ILE A 263 0.51 -21.01 -17.79
C ILE A 263 1.39 -19.95 -17.12
N ASP A 264 0.77 -18.98 -16.48
CA ASP A 264 1.47 -18.05 -15.60
C ASP A 264 2.11 -18.81 -14.44
N PRO A 265 3.41 -18.59 -14.13
CA PRO A 265 4.10 -19.24 -13.00
C PRO A 265 3.40 -19.04 -11.65
N VAL A 266 2.71 -17.91 -11.46
CA VAL A 266 1.96 -17.63 -10.23
C VAL A 266 0.76 -18.57 -10.13
N VAL A 267 0.03 -18.78 -11.22
CA VAL A 267 -1.11 -19.70 -11.29
C VAL A 267 -0.68 -21.15 -11.09
N LEU A 268 0.43 -21.55 -11.70
CA LEU A 268 0.98 -22.90 -11.48
C LEU A 268 1.33 -23.16 -10.01
N ARG A 269 1.91 -22.16 -9.34
CA ARG A 269 2.22 -22.25 -7.90
C ARG A 269 0.94 -22.42 -7.07
N GLU A 270 -0.12 -21.69 -7.39
CA GLU A 270 -1.42 -21.84 -6.70
C GLU A 270 -2.06 -23.19 -6.96
N LEU A 271 -2.01 -23.69 -8.21
CA LEU A 271 -2.49 -25.02 -8.53
C LEU A 271 -1.75 -26.13 -7.73
N ARG A 272 -0.44 -25.97 -7.53
CA ARG A 272 0.38 -26.86 -6.68
C ARG A 272 0.01 -26.79 -5.20
N ARG A 273 -0.38 -25.61 -4.71
CA ARG A 273 -0.80 -25.39 -3.30
C ARG A 273 -2.20 -25.89 -3.00
N ALA A 274 -3.08 -25.90 -3.99
CA ALA A 274 -4.48 -26.34 -3.85
C ALA A 274 -4.63 -27.86 -3.60
N LYS A 275 -3.55 -28.64 -3.79
CA LYS A 275 -3.50 -30.05 -3.51
C LYS A 275 -3.31 -30.30 -2.02
#